data_9909ed084ae8c393c19d8fd43281ef3f
#
_entry.id   9909ed084ae8c393c19d8fd43281ef3f
#
_cell.length_a   1.000
_cell.length_b   1.000
_cell.length_c   1.000
_cell.angle_alpha   90.00
_cell.angle_beta   90.00
_cell.angle_gamma   90.00
#
_symmetry.space_group_name_H-M   'P 1'
#
loop_
_entity.id
_entity.type
_entity.pdbx_description
1 polymer ?
#
loop_
_entity_poly.entity_id
_entity_poly.type
_entity_poly.pdbx_seq_one_letter_code
_entity_poly.pdbx_strand_id
1 'polypeptide(L)'
;MAIFKMIEENEASGKVKEVFDDIKSSRGITEIPNFWKMLANDPYELERSWNSLKQVMRKGALDPVSKELIYVAVSITNGCEYCTKSHSYAAKKKCATDEMLKEMIAVVGLANKNNKLVDSYQVEVDEIYK
;
A
#
# COMPACT_ATOMS: atom_id res chain seq x y z
N MET A 1 -5.36 -9.46 18.37
CA MET A 1 -4.63 -8.60 19.32
C MET A 1 -3.19 -8.43 18.83
N ALA A 2 -2.64 -7.21 18.86
CA ALA A 2 -1.27 -6.98 18.40
C ALA A 2 -0.24 -7.57 19.39
N ILE A 3 0.88 -8.10 18.85
CA ILE A 3 1.97 -8.69 19.65
C ILE A 3 2.78 -7.57 20.33
N PHE A 4 2.89 -6.41 19.68
CA PHE A 4 3.65 -5.27 20.16
C PHE A 4 2.75 -4.05 20.37
N LYS A 5 3.18 -3.16 21.27
CA LYS A 5 2.56 -1.85 21.47
C LYS A 5 3.07 -0.88 20.39
N MET A 6 2.22 0.02 19.91
CA MET A 6 2.66 1.12 19.04
C MET A 6 3.63 2.03 19.77
N ILE A 7 4.64 2.51 19.06
CA ILE A 7 5.53 3.57 19.54
C ILE A 7 4.87 4.92 19.18
N GLU A 8 4.45 5.64 20.20
CA GLU A 8 3.82 6.94 20.01
C GLU A 8 4.84 8.02 19.65
N GLU A 9 4.37 9.11 19.03
CA GLU A 9 5.25 10.17 18.54
C GLU A 9 6.06 10.82 19.65
N ASN A 10 5.48 10.97 20.83
CA ASN A 10 6.17 11.52 22.01
C ASN A 10 7.19 10.56 22.63
N GLU A 11 7.16 9.28 22.27
CA GLU A 11 8.13 8.26 22.69
C GLU A 11 9.26 8.09 21.66
N ALA A 12 9.12 8.67 20.46
CA ALA A 12 10.07 8.52 19.37
C ALA A 12 11.41 9.23 19.67
N SER A 13 12.51 8.52 19.43
CA SER A 13 13.87 9.04 19.57
C SER A 13 14.80 8.44 18.52
N GLY A 14 15.97 9.06 18.32
CA GLY A 14 16.99 8.56 17.38
C GLY A 14 16.42 8.32 15.98
N LYS A 15 16.69 7.14 15.42
CA LYS A 15 16.26 6.74 14.07
C LYS A 15 14.74 6.80 13.90
N VAL A 16 13.96 6.38 14.86
CA VAL A 16 12.49 6.41 14.80
C VAL A 16 12.00 7.85 14.63
N LYS A 17 12.54 8.78 15.43
CA LYS A 17 12.18 10.20 15.32
C LYS A 17 12.55 10.78 13.97
N GLU A 18 13.74 10.48 13.47
CA GLU A 18 14.20 10.94 12.14
C GLU A 18 13.24 10.48 11.02
N VAL A 19 12.85 9.20 11.05
CA VAL A 19 11.93 8.64 10.06
C VAL A 19 10.54 9.26 10.20
N PHE A 20 10.02 9.40 11.41
CA PHE A 20 8.72 10.04 11.66
C PHE A 20 8.69 11.49 11.15
N ASP A 21 9.75 12.25 11.41
CA ASP A 21 9.86 13.63 10.90
C ASP A 21 9.88 13.66 9.38
N ASP A 22 10.59 12.73 8.72
CA ASP A 22 10.63 12.61 7.27
C ASP A 22 9.26 12.20 6.69
N ILE A 23 8.53 11.29 7.33
CA ILE A 23 7.16 10.92 6.92
C ILE A 23 6.25 12.15 6.95
N LYS A 24 6.27 12.91 8.04
CA LYS A 24 5.45 14.10 8.20
C LYS A 24 5.75 15.16 7.13
N SER A 25 7.02 15.48 6.93
CA SER A 25 7.43 16.50 5.97
C SER A 25 7.17 16.07 4.53
N SER A 26 7.48 14.81 4.19
CA SER A 26 7.28 14.28 2.83
C SER A 26 5.81 14.18 2.43
N ARG A 27 4.93 13.88 3.38
CA ARG A 27 3.49 13.71 3.15
C ARG A 27 2.65 14.95 3.47
N GLY A 28 3.22 15.95 4.14
CA GLY A 28 2.48 17.12 4.61
C GLY A 28 1.40 16.77 5.63
N ILE A 29 1.68 15.83 6.53
CA ILE A 29 0.76 15.37 7.57
C ILE A 29 1.25 15.76 8.96
N THR A 30 0.33 15.84 9.91
CA THR A 30 0.62 16.24 11.31
C THR A 30 0.70 15.05 12.26
N GLU A 31 0.14 13.92 11.89
CA GLU A 31 0.11 12.72 12.72
C GLU A 31 0.69 11.52 11.96
N ILE A 32 1.44 10.67 12.66
CA ILE A 32 2.00 9.45 12.09
C ILE A 32 0.92 8.36 12.02
N PRO A 33 0.68 7.76 10.83
CA PRO A 33 -0.22 6.62 10.69
C PRO A 33 0.22 5.41 11.54
N ASN A 34 -0.76 4.66 12.04
CA ASN A 34 -0.55 3.54 12.95
C ASN A 34 0.42 2.48 12.41
N PHE A 35 0.41 2.22 11.11
CA PHE A 35 1.35 1.27 10.48
C PHE A 35 2.82 1.62 10.82
N TRP A 36 3.19 2.90 10.68
CA TRP A 36 4.55 3.35 10.97
C TRP A 36 4.86 3.31 12.46
N LYS A 37 3.88 3.62 13.31
CA LYS A 37 4.03 3.50 14.77
C LYS A 37 4.26 2.04 15.19
N MET A 38 3.62 1.08 14.53
CA MET A 38 3.85 -0.34 14.78
C MET A 38 5.23 -0.79 14.28
N LEU A 39 5.61 -0.39 13.06
CA LEU A 39 6.92 -0.70 12.50
C LEU A 39 8.07 -0.11 13.33
N ALA A 40 7.83 0.96 14.04
CA ALA A 40 8.82 1.63 14.90
C ALA A 40 9.37 0.72 16.02
N ASN A 41 8.73 -0.42 16.30
CA ASN A 41 9.29 -1.45 17.17
C ASN A 41 10.58 -2.06 16.62
N ASP A 42 10.79 -2.00 15.29
CA ASP A 42 12.07 -2.29 14.62
C ASP A 42 12.49 -1.04 13.83
N PRO A 43 13.37 -0.19 14.38
CA PRO A 43 13.75 1.06 13.72
C PRO A 43 14.38 0.88 12.32
N TYR A 44 15.08 -0.23 12.10
CA TYR A 44 15.69 -0.52 10.79
C TYR A 44 14.64 -0.96 9.78
N GLU A 45 13.65 -1.75 10.19
CA GLU A 45 12.54 -2.12 9.32
C GLU A 45 11.67 -0.90 8.99
N LEU A 46 11.41 -0.04 9.95
CA LEU A 46 10.73 1.24 9.73
C LEU A 46 11.44 2.07 8.63
N GLU A 47 12.75 2.23 8.74
CA GLU A 47 13.54 2.99 7.76
C GLU A 47 13.52 2.34 6.38
N ARG A 48 13.75 1.03 6.30
CA ARG A 48 13.73 0.28 5.04
C ARG A 48 12.38 0.38 4.34
N SER A 49 11.31 0.14 5.09
CA SER A 49 9.95 0.16 4.55
C SER A 49 9.54 1.56 4.08
N TRP A 50 9.87 2.60 4.85
CA TRP A 50 9.60 3.98 4.46
C TRP A 50 10.37 4.39 3.20
N ASN A 51 11.66 4.10 3.14
CA ASN A 51 12.49 4.41 1.97
C ASN A 51 12.02 3.64 0.73
N SER A 52 11.67 2.37 0.87
CA SER A 52 11.10 1.56 -0.22
C SER A 52 9.79 2.15 -0.73
N LEU A 53 8.88 2.53 0.16
CA LEU A 53 7.61 3.16 -0.23
C LEU A 53 7.83 4.45 -1.01
N LYS A 54 8.69 5.33 -0.54
CA LYS A 54 9.03 6.59 -1.24
C LYS A 54 9.56 6.31 -2.64
N GLN A 55 10.48 5.36 -2.76
CA GLN A 55 11.11 5.02 -4.02
C GLN A 55 10.14 4.41 -5.02
N VAL A 56 9.33 3.45 -4.58
CA VAL A 56 8.40 2.71 -5.45
C VAL A 56 7.21 3.58 -5.87
N MET A 57 6.66 4.36 -4.93
CA MET A 57 5.42 5.12 -5.17
C MET A 57 5.63 6.48 -5.83
N ARG A 58 6.88 6.91 -6.03
CA ARG A 58 7.18 8.15 -6.77
C ARG A 58 6.72 8.05 -8.22
N LYS A 59 6.50 9.21 -8.87
CA LYS A 59 6.22 9.28 -10.30
C LYS A 59 7.33 8.60 -11.12
N GLY A 60 6.94 7.73 -12.02
CA GLY A 60 7.81 7.03 -12.96
C GLY A 60 7.09 6.81 -14.28
N ALA A 61 7.31 5.68 -14.93
CA ALA A 61 6.55 5.29 -16.12
C ALA A 61 5.05 5.18 -15.84
N LEU A 62 4.70 4.73 -14.63
CA LEU A 62 3.32 4.80 -14.14
C LEU A 62 3.14 6.08 -13.31
N ASP A 63 1.99 6.72 -13.47
CA ASP A 63 1.64 7.88 -12.65
C ASP A 63 1.30 7.48 -11.21
N PRO A 64 1.35 8.43 -10.25
CA PRO A 64 1.10 8.12 -8.85
C PRO A 64 -0.30 7.60 -8.55
N VAL A 65 -1.33 8.03 -9.28
CA VAL A 65 -2.72 7.54 -9.10
C VAL A 65 -2.81 6.07 -9.50
N SER A 66 -2.27 5.72 -10.66
CA SER A 66 -2.21 4.31 -11.12
C SER A 66 -1.49 3.42 -10.10
N LYS A 67 -0.38 3.88 -9.53
CA LYS A 67 0.34 3.13 -8.48
C LYS A 67 -0.51 2.91 -7.24
N GLU A 68 -1.26 3.91 -6.79
CA GLU A 68 -2.17 3.74 -5.65
C GLU A 68 -3.30 2.76 -5.96
N LEU A 69 -3.91 2.83 -7.16
CA LEU A 69 -4.95 1.89 -7.58
C LEU A 69 -4.43 0.45 -7.65
N ILE A 70 -3.22 0.25 -8.16
CA ILE A 70 -2.56 -1.06 -8.16
C ILE A 70 -2.36 -1.56 -6.72
N TYR A 71 -1.88 -0.69 -5.84
CA TYR A 71 -1.68 -1.05 -4.43
C TYR A 71 -2.99 -1.48 -3.76
N VAL A 72 -4.07 -0.73 -3.99
CA VAL A 72 -5.40 -1.08 -3.48
C VAL A 72 -5.87 -2.42 -4.03
N ALA A 73 -5.72 -2.67 -5.33
CA ALA A 73 -6.11 -3.92 -5.98
C ALA A 73 -5.41 -5.15 -5.36
N VAL A 74 -4.10 -5.04 -5.15
CA VAL A 74 -3.30 -6.08 -4.48
C VAL A 74 -3.76 -6.27 -3.03
N SER A 75 -4.03 -5.17 -2.32
CA SER A 75 -4.46 -5.21 -0.92
C SER A 75 -5.82 -5.86 -0.74
N ILE A 76 -6.76 -5.61 -1.63
CA ILE A 76 -8.07 -6.29 -1.65
C ILE A 76 -7.88 -7.78 -1.86
N THR A 77 -7.08 -8.17 -2.84
CA THR A 77 -6.80 -9.58 -3.16
C THR A 77 -6.17 -10.32 -1.98
N ASN A 78 -5.25 -9.65 -1.26
CA ASN A 78 -4.57 -10.21 -0.09
C ASN A 78 -5.38 -10.10 1.23
N GLY A 79 -6.54 -9.44 1.22
CA GLY A 79 -7.37 -9.24 2.41
C GLY A 79 -6.78 -8.27 3.45
N CYS A 80 -5.94 -7.32 3.02
CA CYS A 80 -5.38 -6.30 3.91
C CYS A 80 -6.36 -5.12 4.04
N GLU A 81 -7.20 -5.14 5.07
CA GLU A 81 -8.17 -4.06 5.32
C GLU A 81 -7.49 -2.70 5.53
N TYR A 82 -6.46 -2.65 6.36
CA TYR A 82 -5.72 -1.42 6.63
C TYR A 82 -5.14 -0.82 5.35
N CYS A 83 -4.46 -1.64 4.55
CA CYS A 83 -3.84 -1.20 3.30
C CYS A 83 -4.88 -0.74 2.27
N THR A 84 -5.99 -1.47 2.15
CA THR A 84 -7.10 -1.11 1.26
C THR A 84 -7.64 0.28 1.60
N LYS A 85 -7.89 0.55 2.88
CA LYS A 85 -8.41 1.84 3.33
C LYS A 85 -7.40 2.98 3.17
N SER A 86 -6.16 2.77 3.63
CA SER A 86 -5.12 3.81 3.60
C SER A 86 -4.72 4.21 2.19
N HIS A 87 -4.57 3.25 1.27
CA HIS A 87 -4.20 3.54 -0.11
C HIS A 87 -5.37 4.02 -0.98
N SER A 88 -6.62 3.63 -0.66
CA SER A 88 -7.81 4.27 -1.25
C SER A 88 -7.90 5.76 -0.87
N TYR A 89 -7.63 6.08 0.38
CA TYR A 89 -7.53 7.47 0.83
C TYR A 89 -6.41 8.21 0.10
N ALA A 90 -5.22 7.62 -0.01
CA ALA A 90 -4.10 8.21 -0.74
C ALA A 90 -4.41 8.41 -2.24
N ALA A 91 -5.09 7.45 -2.88
CA ALA A 91 -5.54 7.58 -4.26
C ALA A 91 -6.47 8.79 -4.45
N LYS A 92 -7.45 8.96 -3.56
CA LYS A 92 -8.37 10.10 -3.59
C LYS A 92 -7.65 11.43 -3.39
N LYS A 93 -6.66 11.48 -2.50
CA LYS A 93 -5.80 12.66 -2.32
C LYS A 93 -5.00 13.02 -3.58
N LYS A 94 -4.71 12.05 -4.43
CA LYS A 94 -4.06 12.20 -5.74
C LYS A 94 -5.06 12.33 -6.89
N CYS A 95 -6.31 12.67 -6.58
CA CYS A 95 -7.40 12.92 -7.53
C CYS A 95 -8.04 11.68 -8.19
N ALA A 96 -7.87 10.50 -7.62
CA ALA A 96 -8.68 9.35 -8.03
C ALA A 96 -10.17 9.61 -7.72
N THR A 97 -11.03 9.32 -8.68
CA THR A 97 -12.47 9.46 -8.53
C THR A 97 -13.09 8.20 -7.93
N ASP A 98 -14.31 8.31 -7.42
CA ASP A 98 -15.07 7.14 -6.95
C ASP A 98 -15.35 6.17 -8.09
N GLU A 99 -15.56 6.67 -9.33
CA GLU A 99 -15.74 5.85 -10.52
C GLU A 99 -14.49 5.03 -10.83
N MET A 100 -13.30 5.62 -10.75
CA MET A 100 -12.02 4.90 -10.92
C MET A 100 -11.87 3.78 -9.89
N LEU A 101 -12.21 4.03 -8.64
CA LEU A 101 -12.17 3.00 -7.59
C LEU A 101 -13.19 1.88 -7.85
N LYS A 102 -14.41 2.21 -8.30
CA LYS A 102 -15.42 1.21 -8.64
C LYS A 102 -14.98 0.34 -9.81
N GLU A 103 -14.42 0.93 -10.86
CA GLU A 103 -13.90 0.20 -12.02
C GLU A 103 -12.73 -0.71 -11.60
N MET A 104 -11.81 -0.20 -10.80
CA MET A 104 -10.70 -0.99 -10.26
C MET A 104 -11.22 -2.20 -9.46
N ILE A 105 -12.22 -2.01 -8.59
CA ILE A 105 -12.85 -3.10 -7.82
C ILE A 105 -13.49 -4.13 -8.76
N ALA A 106 -14.15 -3.69 -9.81
CA ALA A 106 -14.73 -4.60 -10.82
C ALA A 106 -13.65 -5.45 -11.51
N VAL A 107 -12.50 -4.84 -11.84
CA VAL A 107 -11.34 -5.56 -12.40
C VAL A 107 -10.79 -6.57 -11.39
N VAL A 108 -10.66 -6.20 -10.13
CA VAL A 108 -10.21 -7.11 -9.06
C VAL A 108 -11.13 -8.32 -8.96
N GLY A 109 -12.45 -8.12 -8.95
CA GLY A 109 -13.43 -9.20 -8.87
C GLY A 109 -13.35 -10.14 -10.07
N LEU A 110 -13.26 -9.58 -11.27
CA LEU A 110 -13.11 -10.36 -12.51
C LEU A 110 -11.79 -11.16 -12.52
N ALA A 111 -10.67 -10.51 -12.21
CA ALA A 111 -9.37 -11.13 -12.22
C ALA A 111 -9.26 -12.26 -11.20
N ASN A 112 -9.71 -12.05 -9.97
CA ASN A 112 -9.71 -13.09 -8.94
C ASN A 112 -10.56 -14.29 -9.32
N LYS A 113 -11.76 -14.07 -9.89
CA LYS A 113 -12.60 -15.15 -10.41
C LYS A 113 -11.87 -15.92 -11.52
N ASN A 114 -11.36 -15.23 -12.52
CA ASN A 114 -10.74 -15.88 -13.68
C ASN A 114 -9.46 -16.62 -13.29
N ASN A 115 -8.65 -16.07 -12.39
CA ASN A 115 -7.47 -16.75 -11.87
C ASN A 115 -7.83 -18.09 -11.21
N LYS A 116 -8.92 -18.12 -10.44
CA LYS A 116 -9.41 -19.36 -9.84
C LYS A 116 -9.93 -20.36 -10.88
N LEU A 117 -10.57 -19.88 -11.93
CA LEU A 117 -11.04 -20.76 -13.03
C LEU A 117 -9.86 -21.33 -13.81
N VAL A 118 -8.88 -20.50 -14.18
CA VAL A 118 -7.68 -20.94 -14.90
C VAL A 118 -6.91 -21.99 -14.10
N ASP A 119 -6.71 -21.74 -12.82
CA ASP A 119 -6.02 -22.67 -11.92
C ASP A 119 -6.80 -23.98 -11.73
N SER A 120 -8.11 -23.89 -11.46
CA SER A 120 -8.97 -25.04 -11.23
C SER A 120 -9.11 -25.95 -12.46
N TYR A 121 -9.15 -25.37 -13.64
CA TYR A 121 -9.20 -26.12 -14.91
C TYR A 121 -7.81 -26.49 -15.44
N GLN A 122 -6.73 -26.08 -14.76
CA GLN A 122 -5.35 -26.35 -15.18
C GLN A 122 -5.08 -25.93 -16.63
N VAL A 123 -5.50 -24.71 -16.98
CA VAL A 123 -5.38 -24.18 -18.35
C VAL A 123 -3.91 -24.05 -18.73
N GLU A 124 -3.52 -24.68 -19.84
CA GLU A 124 -2.17 -24.54 -20.39
C GLU A 124 -1.95 -23.16 -20.98
N VAL A 125 -0.72 -22.63 -20.82
CA VAL A 125 -0.34 -21.34 -21.40
C VAL A 125 -0.20 -21.46 -22.92
N ASP A 126 -0.88 -20.58 -23.64
CA ASP A 126 -0.83 -20.53 -25.09
C ASP A 126 0.59 -20.18 -25.60
N GLU A 127 0.98 -20.74 -26.75
CA GLU A 127 2.30 -20.53 -27.33
C GLU A 127 2.62 -19.05 -27.59
N ILE A 128 1.59 -18.24 -27.92
CA ILE A 128 1.75 -16.81 -28.18
C ILE A 128 2.16 -15.99 -26.95
N TYR A 129 2.04 -16.52 -25.75
CA TYR A 129 2.44 -15.88 -24.50
C TYR A 129 3.79 -16.34 -23.97
N LYS A 130 4.44 -17.31 -24.62
CA LYS A 130 5.75 -17.83 -24.26
C LYS A 130 6.84 -17.06 -24.99
#